data_ad3a53e5707f699f6b01337b946b4a73
#
_entry.id   ad3a53e5707f699f6b01337b946b4a73
#
_cell.length_a   1.000
_cell.length_b   1.000
_cell.length_c   1.000
_cell.angle_alpha   90.00
_cell.angle_beta   90.00
_cell.angle_gamma   90.00
#
_symmetry.space_group_name_H-M   'P 1'
#
loop_
_entity.id
_entity.type
_entity.pdbx_description
1 polymer ?
#
loop_
_entity_poly.entity_id
_entity_poly.type
_entity_poly.pdbx_seq_one_letter_code
_entity_poly.pdbx_strand_id
1 'polypeptide(L)'
;MRKLILSGLSMMLILQVSGQKINKLIDASETARIEKALSSDDMEGRRAFTPSIDKAAAFIANEFASIDIASLNGDGNYLQAFKIARPARWPKDFGPQGDSLSLANVVAILPGKSRPNEYVIFSGHYDHLGINGKRAINGDSLFNGANDDAAGTTAMIMLAKYFKALGNNERTIVFAAFTAEEMGGFGASYFSKQFNPEQVVAMFNIEMIGTESKWGRNSAYITGYEKSNMGEILQKNLKGSNFQFYPDPYTDQNLFYRSDNATLARLGVPAHTISTSKMDSEPNYHKPSDQFETLDMENMNEIIKSIAISSKTIVSGKDTPSRVDTTQLKK
;
A
#
# COMPACT_ATOMS: atom_id res chain seq x y z
N MET A 1 -44.07 -2.00 -19.27
CA MET A 1 -43.39 -0.74 -18.90
C MET A 1 -43.24 -0.52 -17.41
N ARG A 2 -44.20 -0.82 -16.52
CA ARG A 2 -44.06 -0.63 -15.05
C ARG A 2 -42.97 -1.49 -14.37
N LYS A 3 -42.65 -2.70 -14.84
CA LYS A 3 -41.64 -3.59 -14.24
C LYS A 3 -40.19 -3.16 -14.51
N LEU A 4 -39.92 -2.45 -15.63
CA LEU A 4 -38.56 -1.92 -15.94
C LEU A 4 -38.23 -0.69 -15.11
N ILE A 5 -39.22 0.14 -14.74
CA ILE A 5 -38.97 1.36 -13.94
C ILE A 5 -38.64 1.02 -12.48
N LEU A 6 -39.28 -0.04 -11.91
CA LEU A 6 -38.98 -0.48 -10.54
C LEU A 6 -37.58 -1.06 -10.41
N SER A 7 -37.05 -1.78 -11.40
CA SER A 7 -35.71 -2.34 -11.37
C SER A 7 -34.61 -1.27 -11.46
N GLY A 8 -34.86 -0.22 -12.26
CA GLY A 8 -33.95 0.93 -12.35
C GLY A 8 -33.88 1.75 -11.07
N LEU A 9 -35.01 2.00 -10.40
CA LEU A 9 -35.04 2.73 -9.12
C LEU A 9 -34.37 1.93 -7.99
N SER A 10 -34.59 0.62 -7.88
CA SER A 10 -33.93 -0.23 -6.89
C SER A 10 -32.39 -0.25 -7.08
N MET A 11 -31.94 -0.32 -8.33
CA MET A 11 -30.48 -0.32 -8.60
C MET A 11 -29.81 1.03 -8.30
N MET A 12 -30.49 2.15 -8.57
CA MET A 12 -30.03 3.49 -8.18
C MET A 12 -29.97 3.67 -6.66
N LEU A 13 -30.99 3.20 -5.91
CA LEU A 13 -30.98 3.28 -4.45
C LEU A 13 -29.84 2.46 -3.83
N ILE A 14 -29.56 1.27 -4.34
CA ILE A 14 -28.47 0.40 -3.84
C ILE A 14 -27.11 1.03 -4.11
N LEU A 15 -26.91 1.68 -5.25
CA LEU A 15 -25.66 2.38 -5.58
C LEU A 15 -25.45 3.61 -4.69
N GLN A 16 -26.50 4.38 -4.40
CA GLN A 16 -26.41 5.53 -3.50
C GLN A 16 -26.11 5.13 -2.05
N VAL A 17 -26.73 4.08 -1.52
CA VAL A 17 -26.47 3.56 -0.17
C VAL A 17 -25.04 3.02 -0.05
N SER A 18 -24.54 2.35 -1.09
CA SER A 18 -23.17 1.85 -1.12
C SER A 18 -22.14 2.98 -1.19
N GLY A 19 -22.41 4.02 -1.99
CA GLY A 19 -21.56 5.22 -2.10
C GLY A 19 -21.50 6.02 -0.80
N GLN A 20 -22.62 6.20 -0.10
CA GLN A 20 -22.65 6.86 1.21
C GLN A 20 -21.88 6.07 2.27
N LYS A 21 -21.96 4.74 2.25
CA LYS A 21 -21.24 3.89 3.21
C LYS A 21 -19.73 3.97 3.02
N ILE A 22 -19.22 3.92 1.79
CA ILE A 22 -17.78 4.00 1.54
C ILE A 22 -17.22 5.38 1.92
N ASN A 23 -17.94 6.47 1.60
CA ASN A 23 -17.54 7.83 1.97
C ASN A 23 -17.46 8.04 3.49
N LYS A 24 -18.27 7.32 4.26
CA LYS A 24 -18.22 7.34 5.72
C LYS A 24 -17.06 6.53 6.29
N LEU A 25 -16.68 5.42 5.63
CA LEU A 25 -15.65 4.50 6.11
C LEU A 25 -14.25 4.89 5.63
N ILE A 26 -14.14 5.46 4.43
CA ILE A 26 -12.92 6.07 3.91
C ILE A 26 -13.18 7.58 3.89
N ASP A 27 -13.05 8.17 5.07
CA ASP A 27 -13.31 9.57 5.33
C ASP A 27 -12.09 10.44 4.99
N ALA A 28 -12.31 11.53 4.26
CA ALA A 28 -11.23 12.38 3.77
C ALA A 28 -10.47 13.08 4.92
N SER A 29 -11.17 13.44 6.01
CA SER A 29 -10.51 14.09 7.15
C SER A 29 -9.64 13.11 7.92
N GLU A 30 -10.07 11.85 8.05
CA GLU A 30 -9.28 10.80 8.68
C GLU A 30 -8.08 10.39 7.81
N THR A 31 -8.26 10.29 6.49
CA THR A 31 -7.16 10.07 5.54
C THR A 31 -6.11 11.18 5.69
N ALA A 32 -6.54 12.45 5.70
CA ALA A 32 -5.62 13.59 5.87
C ALA A 32 -4.95 13.61 7.25
N ARG A 33 -5.64 13.20 8.32
CA ARG A 33 -5.06 13.11 9.67
C ARG A 33 -3.89 12.11 9.73
N ILE A 34 -4.10 10.92 9.17
CA ILE A 34 -3.08 9.87 9.15
C ILE A 34 -1.90 10.29 8.28
N GLU A 35 -2.17 10.78 7.08
CA GLU A 35 -1.16 11.25 6.13
C GLU A 35 -0.30 12.35 6.72
N LYS A 36 -0.94 13.38 7.29
CA LYS A 36 -0.25 14.50 7.92
C LYS A 36 0.60 14.06 9.12
N ALA A 37 0.15 13.05 9.88
CA ALA A 37 0.94 12.53 10.99
C ALA A 37 2.19 11.79 10.51
N LEU A 38 2.06 10.91 9.50
CA LEU A 38 3.18 10.14 8.97
C LEU A 38 4.22 11.02 8.24
N SER A 39 3.78 12.03 7.50
CA SER A 39 4.65 12.94 6.73
C SER A 39 5.08 14.19 7.50
N SER A 40 4.77 14.29 8.81
CA SER A 40 5.15 15.45 9.62
C SER A 40 6.65 15.49 9.92
N ASP A 41 7.16 16.70 10.20
CA ASP A 41 8.54 16.91 10.65
C ASP A 41 8.87 16.14 11.92
N ASP A 42 7.89 15.92 12.79
CA ASP A 42 8.03 15.10 13.99
C ASP A 42 8.43 13.65 13.71
N MET A 43 8.12 13.14 12.53
CA MET A 43 8.53 11.80 12.10
C MET A 43 9.95 11.76 11.52
N GLU A 44 10.62 12.91 11.39
CA GLU A 44 12.02 13.03 10.92
C GLU A 44 12.32 12.20 9.66
N GLY A 45 11.31 12.06 8.77
CA GLY A 45 11.41 11.32 7.53
C GLY A 45 11.59 9.82 7.69
N ARG A 46 11.21 9.23 8.82
CA ARG A 46 11.02 7.78 9.07
C ARG A 46 12.16 6.86 8.59
N ARG A 47 13.41 7.34 8.69
CA ARG A 47 14.54 6.57 8.16
C ARG A 47 14.74 5.27 8.94
N ALA A 48 14.90 4.17 8.23
CA ALA A 48 15.25 2.88 8.82
C ALA A 48 16.54 3.00 9.67
N PHE A 49 16.60 2.28 10.79
CA PHE A 49 17.68 2.30 11.78
C PHE A 49 17.85 3.62 12.55
N THR A 50 16.84 4.44 12.64
CA THR A 50 16.81 5.64 13.50
C THR A 50 15.61 5.56 14.45
N PRO A 51 15.58 6.33 15.55
CA PRO A 51 14.42 6.37 16.43
C PRO A 51 13.11 6.80 15.75
N SER A 52 13.21 7.52 14.65
CA SER A 52 12.03 7.99 13.91
C SER A 52 11.27 6.86 13.23
N ILE A 53 11.93 5.79 12.77
CA ILE A 53 11.25 4.62 12.23
C ILE A 53 10.43 3.89 13.31
N ASP A 54 10.94 3.82 14.54
CA ASP A 54 10.23 3.19 15.66
C ASP A 54 9.00 4.01 16.05
N LYS A 55 9.09 5.35 15.98
CA LYS A 55 7.97 6.27 16.21
C LYS A 55 6.87 6.07 15.17
N ALA A 56 7.23 5.95 13.89
CA ALA A 56 6.28 5.66 12.81
C ALA A 56 5.65 4.28 12.97
N ALA A 57 6.43 3.25 13.30
CA ALA A 57 5.93 1.91 13.58
C ALA A 57 4.92 1.89 14.73
N ALA A 58 5.21 2.62 15.82
CA ALA A 58 4.30 2.74 16.96
C ALA A 58 3.01 3.48 16.58
N PHE A 59 3.08 4.52 15.74
CA PHE A 59 1.90 5.21 15.24
C PHE A 59 1.00 4.26 14.43
N ILE A 60 1.55 3.50 13.48
CA ILE A 60 0.79 2.53 12.66
C ILE A 60 0.18 1.43 13.54
N ALA A 61 0.94 0.89 14.50
CA ALA A 61 0.46 -0.11 15.44
C ALA A 61 -0.72 0.41 16.27
N ASN A 62 -0.67 1.68 16.71
CA ASN A 62 -1.76 2.33 17.43
C ASN A 62 -3.00 2.53 16.54
N GLU A 63 -2.85 2.85 15.26
CA GLU A 63 -3.97 2.92 14.32
C GLU A 63 -4.66 1.55 14.17
N PHE A 64 -3.90 0.46 14.10
CA PHE A 64 -4.46 -0.90 14.07
C PHE A 64 -5.14 -1.26 15.40
N ALA A 65 -4.52 -0.95 16.55
CA ALA A 65 -5.10 -1.20 17.85
C ALA A 65 -6.41 -0.42 18.06
N SER A 66 -6.49 0.81 17.56
CA SER A 66 -7.67 1.68 17.69
C SER A 66 -8.94 1.12 17.03
N ILE A 67 -8.79 0.23 16.09
CA ILE A 67 -9.91 -0.44 15.38
C ILE A 67 -10.07 -1.90 15.82
N ASP A 68 -9.36 -2.33 16.84
CA ASP A 68 -9.41 -3.72 17.34
C ASP A 68 -9.20 -4.77 16.23
N ILE A 69 -8.26 -4.52 15.31
CA ILE A 69 -7.84 -5.52 14.32
C ILE A 69 -6.77 -6.42 14.94
N ALA A 70 -6.75 -7.70 14.60
CA ALA A 70 -5.79 -8.62 15.21
C ALA A 70 -4.35 -8.36 14.71
N SER A 71 -3.35 -8.56 15.59
CA SER A 71 -1.96 -8.70 15.19
C SER A 71 -1.73 -10.04 14.47
N LEU A 72 -0.64 -10.17 13.72
CA LEU A 72 -0.34 -11.37 12.93
C LEU A 72 -0.36 -12.66 13.76
N ASN A 73 0.13 -12.59 15.00
CA ASN A 73 0.20 -13.73 15.92
C ASN A 73 -0.96 -13.76 16.93
N GLY A 74 -1.85 -12.78 16.91
CA GLY A 74 -2.96 -12.70 17.87
C GLY A 74 -2.58 -12.29 19.29
N ASP A 75 -1.34 -11.83 19.50
CA ASP A 75 -0.77 -11.46 20.81
C ASP A 75 -0.86 -9.97 21.13
N GLY A 76 -1.47 -9.18 20.23
CA GLY A 76 -1.56 -7.72 20.34
C GLY A 76 -0.29 -6.98 19.93
N ASN A 77 0.77 -7.69 19.57
CA ASN A 77 2.00 -7.10 19.05
C ASN A 77 1.96 -7.04 17.50
N TYR A 78 1.87 -5.85 16.95
CA TYR A 78 1.83 -5.65 15.50
C TYR A 78 3.23 -5.65 14.87
N LEU A 79 4.31 -5.63 15.64
CA LEU A 79 5.67 -5.59 15.12
C LEU A 79 6.11 -6.99 14.69
N GLN A 80 6.36 -7.17 13.41
CA GLN A 80 7.04 -8.34 12.86
C GLN A 80 8.54 -8.06 12.86
N ALA A 81 9.19 -8.27 14.02
CA ALA A 81 10.62 -8.02 14.20
C ALA A 81 11.47 -9.08 13.51
N PHE A 82 12.56 -8.65 12.86
CA PHE A 82 13.51 -9.52 12.20
C PHE A 82 14.92 -8.94 12.22
N LYS A 83 15.89 -9.77 11.82
CA LYS A 83 17.29 -9.36 11.69
C LYS A 83 17.79 -9.63 10.28
N ILE A 84 18.64 -8.75 9.82
CA ILE A 84 19.39 -8.92 8.58
C ILE A 84 20.89 -8.92 8.86
N ALA A 85 21.65 -9.64 8.06
CA ALA A 85 23.09 -9.44 8.01
C ALA A 85 23.39 -8.07 7.39
N ARG A 86 24.39 -7.37 7.92
CA ARG A 86 24.82 -6.10 7.33
C ARG A 86 25.29 -6.34 5.89
N PRO A 87 24.73 -5.63 4.89
CA PRO A 87 25.18 -5.78 3.52
C PRO A 87 26.65 -5.37 3.35
N ALA A 88 27.48 -6.25 2.78
CA ALA A 88 28.91 -6.00 2.60
C ALA A 88 29.21 -4.73 1.75
N ARG A 89 28.28 -4.35 0.88
CA ARG A 89 28.38 -3.15 0.04
C ARG A 89 28.17 -1.82 0.80
N TRP A 90 27.64 -1.87 2.03
CA TRP A 90 27.41 -0.66 2.80
C TRP A 90 28.71 -0.13 3.38
N PRO A 91 28.94 1.19 3.35
CA PRO A 91 30.08 1.80 4.06
C PRO A 91 30.04 1.44 5.55
N LYS A 92 31.19 1.28 6.17
CA LYS A 92 31.31 0.88 7.59
C LYS A 92 30.63 1.87 8.56
N ASP A 93 30.58 3.13 8.18
CA ASP A 93 29.95 4.24 8.91
C ASP A 93 28.47 4.44 8.58
N PHE A 94 27.90 3.62 7.69
CA PHE A 94 26.49 3.72 7.30
C PHE A 94 25.60 2.91 8.23
N GLY A 95 24.64 3.58 8.90
CA GLY A 95 23.67 2.94 9.78
C GLY A 95 24.26 2.42 11.10
N PRO A 96 23.52 1.59 11.86
CA PRO A 96 23.99 1.00 13.12
C PRO A 96 25.24 0.16 12.92
N GLN A 97 26.08 0.11 13.95
CA GLN A 97 27.27 -0.74 13.93
C GLN A 97 26.91 -2.19 14.23
N GLY A 98 27.73 -3.11 13.75
CA GLY A 98 27.57 -4.56 13.97
C GLY A 98 27.19 -5.32 12.69
N ASP A 99 27.33 -6.64 12.77
CA ASP A 99 27.09 -7.56 11.65
C ASP A 99 25.62 -7.95 11.49
N SER A 100 24.81 -7.73 12.52
CA SER A 100 23.38 -8.04 12.55
C SER A 100 22.56 -6.80 12.89
N LEU A 101 21.64 -6.43 12.03
CA LEU A 101 20.81 -5.24 12.12
C LEU A 101 19.34 -5.63 12.34
N SER A 102 18.68 -4.98 13.31
CA SER A 102 17.28 -5.23 13.65
C SER A 102 16.36 -4.29 12.88
N LEU A 103 15.26 -4.82 12.39
CA LEU A 103 14.19 -4.14 11.67
C LEU A 103 12.82 -4.69 12.12
N ALA A 104 11.75 -3.99 11.83
CA ALA A 104 10.40 -4.50 12.05
C ALA A 104 9.45 -4.02 10.95
N ASN A 105 8.63 -4.91 10.40
CA ASN A 105 7.42 -4.53 9.70
C ASN A 105 6.30 -4.30 10.72
N VAL A 106 5.24 -3.60 10.33
CA VAL A 106 4.03 -3.48 11.15
C VAL A 106 2.90 -4.21 10.42
N VAL A 107 2.37 -5.27 11.02
CA VAL A 107 1.45 -6.19 10.34
C VAL A 107 0.20 -6.44 11.17
N ALA A 108 -0.96 -6.26 10.54
CA ALA A 108 -2.25 -6.63 11.10
C ALA A 108 -2.96 -7.67 10.20
N ILE A 109 -3.89 -8.42 10.80
CA ILE A 109 -4.61 -9.47 10.10
C ILE A 109 -6.12 -9.39 10.39
N LEU A 110 -6.93 -9.56 9.36
CA LEU A 110 -8.37 -9.75 9.45
C LEU A 110 -8.72 -11.15 8.97
N PRO A 111 -8.96 -12.11 9.87
CA PRO A 111 -9.21 -13.50 9.51
C PRO A 111 -10.38 -13.67 8.55
N GLY A 112 -10.23 -14.54 7.58
CA GLY A 112 -11.28 -14.90 6.63
C GLY A 112 -12.34 -15.79 7.24
N LYS A 113 -13.60 -15.62 6.82
CA LYS A 113 -14.73 -16.36 7.37
C LYS A 113 -14.82 -17.81 6.85
N SER A 114 -14.66 -18.00 5.54
CA SER A 114 -14.77 -19.32 4.92
C SER A 114 -13.49 -19.81 4.25
N ARG A 115 -12.53 -18.90 3.99
CA ARG A 115 -11.24 -19.19 3.35
C ARG A 115 -10.08 -18.61 4.14
N PRO A 116 -9.90 -19.03 5.43
CA PRO A 116 -8.90 -18.41 6.32
C PRO A 116 -7.45 -18.66 5.88
N ASN A 117 -7.19 -19.66 5.05
CA ASN A 117 -5.86 -20.00 4.54
C ASN A 117 -5.55 -19.40 3.15
N GLU A 118 -6.44 -18.56 2.61
CA GLU A 118 -6.21 -17.79 1.40
C GLU A 118 -5.99 -16.32 1.79
N TYR A 119 -4.83 -15.77 1.41
CA TYR A 119 -4.40 -14.44 1.86
C TYR A 119 -4.52 -13.41 0.76
N VAL A 120 -5.08 -12.25 1.09
CA VAL A 120 -5.05 -11.02 0.28
C VAL A 120 -4.26 -9.98 1.06
N ILE A 121 -3.21 -9.42 0.47
CA ILE A 121 -2.30 -8.50 1.14
C ILE A 121 -2.53 -7.10 0.60
N PHE A 122 -2.67 -6.10 1.51
CA PHE A 122 -2.56 -4.68 1.21
C PHE A 122 -1.31 -4.15 1.90
N SER A 123 -0.46 -3.44 1.16
CA SER A 123 0.82 -2.96 1.69
C SER A 123 1.20 -1.58 1.17
N GLY A 124 2.10 -0.95 1.88
CA GLY A 124 2.89 0.20 1.53
C GLY A 124 4.14 0.21 2.40
N HIS A 125 5.18 0.96 2.05
CA HIS A 125 6.33 1.09 2.92
C HIS A 125 6.23 2.33 3.81
N TYR A 126 6.74 2.22 5.04
CA TYR A 126 6.59 3.32 5.99
C TYR A 126 7.92 4.03 6.32
N ASP A 127 9.04 3.53 5.79
CA ASP A 127 10.31 4.23 5.86
C ASP A 127 10.46 5.23 4.72
N HIS A 128 11.36 6.21 4.93
CA HIS A 128 11.84 7.10 3.88
C HIS A 128 13.29 7.53 4.18
N LEU A 129 13.78 8.61 3.57
CA LEU A 129 15.20 8.96 3.55
C LEU A 129 15.69 9.63 4.83
N GLY A 130 14.81 10.20 5.65
CA GLY A 130 15.16 10.85 6.91
C GLY A 130 15.85 12.19 6.75
N ILE A 131 16.69 12.55 7.72
CA ILE A 131 17.46 13.79 7.68
C ILE A 131 18.81 13.53 6.99
N ASN A 132 19.13 14.31 5.95
CA ASN A 132 20.37 14.16 5.20
C ASN A 132 20.95 15.53 4.77
N GLY A 133 21.83 16.08 5.58
CA GLY A 133 22.46 17.38 5.31
C GLY A 133 23.30 17.43 4.03
N LYS A 134 23.83 16.28 3.55
CA LYS A 134 24.58 16.21 2.29
C LYS A 134 23.69 16.34 1.04
N ARG A 135 22.39 16.08 1.20
CA ARG A 135 21.37 16.20 0.15
C ARG A 135 20.43 17.38 0.37
N ALA A 136 20.78 18.30 1.26
CA ALA A 136 19.95 19.47 1.54
C ALA A 136 19.72 20.31 0.26
N ILE A 137 18.48 20.78 0.10
CA ILE A 137 18.05 21.65 -1.00
C ILE A 137 17.56 22.96 -0.38
N ASN A 138 18.17 24.08 -0.75
CA ASN A 138 17.85 25.42 -0.18
C ASN A 138 17.92 25.48 1.36
N GLY A 139 18.81 24.68 1.98
CA GLY A 139 18.97 24.61 3.43
C GLY A 139 18.06 23.59 4.13
N ASP A 140 17.06 23.05 3.44
CA ASP A 140 16.22 21.97 3.94
C ASP A 140 16.88 20.60 3.72
N SER A 141 17.00 19.82 4.78
CA SER A 141 17.64 18.51 4.80
C SER A 141 16.70 17.38 5.28
N LEU A 142 15.46 17.70 5.59
CA LEU A 142 14.45 16.77 6.07
C LEU A 142 13.63 16.25 4.89
N PHE A 143 13.66 14.95 4.68
CA PHE A 143 12.93 14.25 3.63
C PHE A 143 11.68 13.61 4.25
N ASN A 144 10.56 14.32 4.22
CA ASN A 144 9.31 13.90 4.87
C ASN A 144 8.69 12.68 4.19
N GLY A 145 8.83 12.54 2.86
CA GLY A 145 8.30 11.41 2.12
C GLY A 145 6.77 11.30 2.23
N ALA A 146 6.07 12.40 1.90
CA ALA A 146 4.62 12.40 1.98
C ALA A 146 4.01 11.53 0.88
N ASN A 147 4.38 11.77 -0.37
CA ASN A 147 3.95 10.90 -1.47
C ASN A 147 4.70 9.55 -1.44
N ASP A 148 5.97 9.54 -1.05
CA ASP A 148 6.87 8.39 -1.02
C ASP A 148 7.29 8.03 0.43
N ASP A 149 6.63 7.09 1.13
CA ASP A 149 5.36 6.42 0.81
C ASP A 149 4.41 6.50 2.01
N ALA A 150 4.36 7.70 2.67
CA ALA A 150 3.32 7.92 3.67
C ALA A 150 1.93 7.73 3.04
N ALA A 151 1.76 8.11 1.75
CA ALA A 151 0.51 7.98 1.01
C ALA A 151 0.05 6.52 0.87
N GLY A 152 0.94 5.59 0.52
CA GLY A 152 0.60 4.16 0.45
C GLY A 152 0.37 3.54 1.82
N THR A 153 1.18 3.90 2.81
CA THR A 153 0.97 3.48 4.21
C THR A 153 -0.37 3.99 4.75
N THR A 154 -0.73 5.25 4.50
CA THR A 154 -2.05 5.80 4.85
C THR A 154 -3.18 5.04 4.17
N ALA A 155 -3.04 4.75 2.88
CA ALA A 155 -4.03 3.96 2.14
C ALA A 155 -4.23 2.57 2.75
N MET A 156 -3.16 1.88 3.08
CA MET A 156 -3.20 0.57 3.72
C MET A 156 -3.94 0.61 5.07
N ILE A 157 -3.68 1.62 5.91
CA ILE A 157 -4.38 1.83 7.19
C ILE A 157 -5.88 2.10 6.95
N MET A 158 -6.23 2.96 6.00
CA MET A 158 -7.63 3.28 5.68
C MET A 158 -8.38 2.06 5.13
N LEU A 159 -7.71 1.21 4.35
CA LEU A 159 -8.27 -0.06 3.89
C LEU A 159 -8.47 -1.05 5.06
N ALA A 160 -7.58 -1.07 6.05
CA ALA A 160 -7.77 -1.86 7.26
C ALA A 160 -9.02 -1.42 8.04
N LYS A 161 -9.20 -0.11 8.24
CA LYS A 161 -10.42 0.47 8.85
C LYS A 161 -11.67 0.10 8.08
N TYR A 162 -11.63 0.22 6.75
CA TYR A 162 -12.74 -0.10 5.86
C TYR A 162 -13.15 -1.57 5.93
N PHE A 163 -12.22 -2.50 5.73
CA PHE A 163 -12.54 -3.93 5.72
C PHE A 163 -12.92 -4.45 7.10
N LYS A 164 -12.29 -3.96 8.18
CA LYS A 164 -12.68 -4.30 9.56
C LYS A 164 -14.13 -3.88 9.83
N ALA A 165 -14.51 -2.66 9.45
CA ALA A 165 -15.87 -2.15 9.64
C ALA A 165 -16.92 -2.86 8.75
N LEU A 166 -16.54 -3.35 7.57
CA LEU A 166 -17.42 -4.15 6.73
C LEU A 166 -17.62 -5.57 7.25
N GLY A 167 -16.55 -6.19 7.73
CA GLY A 167 -16.56 -7.54 8.27
C GLY A 167 -17.14 -8.60 7.33
N ASN A 168 -16.91 -8.48 6.02
CA ASN A 168 -17.49 -9.35 5.00
C ASN A 168 -16.46 -10.05 4.10
N ASN A 169 -15.22 -10.14 4.57
CA ASN A 169 -14.15 -10.86 3.90
C ASN A 169 -14.28 -12.37 4.10
N GLU A 170 -14.25 -13.12 3.00
CA GLU A 170 -14.20 -14.58 3.05
C GLU A 170 -12.76 -15.09 3.14
N ARG A 171 -11.81 -14.38 2.49
CA ARG A 171 -10.37 -14.58 2.59
C ARG A 171 -9.77 -13.78 3.73
N THR A 172 -8.70 -14.27 4.30
CA THR A 172 -7.91 -13.52 5.26
C THR A 172 -7.24 -12.33 4.58
N ILE A 173 -7.39 -11.14 5.17
CA ILE A 173 -6.72 -9.94 4.69
C ILE A 173 -5.53 -9.65 5.62
N VAL A 174 -4.36 -9.41 5.04
CA VAL A 174 -3.16 -8.97 5.74
C VAL A 174 -2.86 -7.54 5.34
N PHE A 175 -2.65 -6.68 6.33
CA PHE A 175 -2.25 -5.28 6.15
C PHE A 175 -0.82 -5.16 6.65
N ALA A 176 0.10 -4.79 5.75
CA ALA A 176 1.52 -4.80 6.02
C ALA A 176 2.18 -3.47 5.65
N ALA A 177 2.71 -2.76 6.65
CA ALA A 177 3.63 -1.65 6.45
C ALA A 177 5.06 -2.19 6.47
N PHE A 178 5.77 -2.06 5.36
CA PHE A 178 7.13 -2.57 5.24
C PHE A 178 8.16 -1.53 5.63
N THR A 179 9.26 -1.99 6.20
CA THR A 179 10.42 -1.18 6.56
C THR A 179 11.56 -1.38 5.57
N ALA A 180 12.41 -0.37 5.46
CA ALA A 180 13.67 -0.43 4.70
C ALA A 180 13.47 -0.80 3.21
N GLU A 181 12.39 -0.29 2.60
CA GLU A 181 12.20 -0.33 1.16
C GLU A 181 13.31 0.46 0.46
N GLU A 182 13.55 1.70 0.89
CA GLU A 182 14.55 2.65 0.42
C GLU A 182 16.00 2.15 0.53
N MET A 183 16.19 1.11 1.29
CA MET A 183 17.51 0.50 1.53
C MET A 183 17.68 -0.84 0.82
N GLY A 184 16.66 -1.29 0.07
CA GLY A 184 16.70 -2.51 -0.74
C GLY A 184 15.61 -3.53 -0.42
N GLY A 185 14.44 -3.08 0.08
CA GLY A 185 13.25 -3.91 0.23
C GLY A 185 13.38 -5.00 1.28
N PHE A 186 14.09 -4.74 2.38
CA PHE A 186 14.36 -5.77 3.41
C PHE A 186 13.09 -6.23 4.10
N GLY A 187 12.14 -5.32 4.36
CA GLY A 187 10.88 -5.64 5.02
C GLY A 187 10.04 -6.60 4.21
N ALA A 188 9.77 -6.26 2.96
CA ALA A 188 9.01 -7.11 2.04
C ALA A 188 9.73 -8.43 1.73
N SER A 189 11.07 -8.40 1.61
CA SER A 189 11.87 -9.60 1.40
C SER A 189 11.82 -10.57 2.58
N TYR A 190 11.76 -10.06 3.82
CA TYR A 190 11.55 -10.90 5.00
C TYR A 190 10.12 -11.44 5.03
N PHE A 191 9.13 -10.55 4.85
CA PHE A 191 7.70 -10.88 4.92
C PHE A 191 7.32 -11.96 3.90
N SER A 192 7.78 -11.86 2.67
CA SER A 192 7.45 -12.82 1.61
C SER A 192 7.86 -14.26 1.92
N LYS A 193 8.86 -14.46 2.78
CA LYS A 193 9.34 -15.77 3.23
C LYS A 193 8.52 -16.37 4.39
N GLN A 194 7.59 -15.60 4.96
CA GLN A 194 6.76 -16.05 6.09
C GLN A 194 5.44 -16.68 5.62
N PHE A 195 5.12 -16.58 4.32
CA PHE A 195 3.91 -17.12 3.74
C PHE A 195 4.22 -18.20 2.71
N ASN A 196 3.36 -19.21 2.62
CA ASN A 196 3.35 -20.08 1.46
C ASN A 196 2.81 -19.29 0.25
N PRO A 197 3.59 -19.07 -0.82
CA PRO A 197 3.15 -18.30 -1.96
C PRO A 197 1.87 -18.80 -2.61
N GLU A 198 1.62 -20.11 -2.57
CA GLU A 198 0.40 -20.72 -3.13
C GLU A 198 -0.87 -20.30 -2.36
N GLN A 199 -0.75 -19.91 -1.11
CA GLN A 199 -1.86 -19.41 -0.30
C GLN A 199 -2.07 -17.90 -0.46
N VAL A 200 -1.10 -17.18 -1.00
CA VAL A 200 -1.23 -15.73 -1.27
C VAL A 200 -1.93 -15.55 -2.62
N VAL A 201 -3.19 -15.12 -2.56
CA VAL A 201 -4.07 -14.98 -3.72
C VAL A 201 -3.79 -13.71 -4.49
N ALA A 202 -3.51 -12.62 -3.80
CA ALA A 202 -3.19 -11.33 -4.40
C ALA A 202 -2.43 -10.45 -3.40
N MET A 203 -1.58 -9.56 -3.92
CA MET A 203 -0.98 -8.46 -3.18
C MET A 203 -1.24 -7.14 -3.91
N PHE A 204 -1.85 -6.21 -3.19
CA PHE A 204 -2.06 -4.82 -3.56
C PHE A 204 -0.99 -4.00 -2.85
N ASN A 205 0.12 -3.75 -3.51
CA ASN A 205 1.10 -2.79 -3.03
C ASN A 205 0.63 -1.40 -3.45
N ILE A 206 0.71 -0.42 -2.57
CA ILE A 206 0.22 0.93 -2.83
C ILE A 206 1.40 1.85 -2.60
N GLU A 207 1.73 2.64 -3.60
CA GLU A 207 2.91 3.49 -3.57
C GLU A 207 2.69 4.76 -4.37
N MET A 208 3.01 5.90 -3.76
CA MET A 208 3.00 7.22 -4.40
C MET A 208 1.66 7.52 -5.10
N ILE A 209 0.59 7.60 -4.33
CA ILE A 209 -0.78 7.87 -4.82
C ILE A 209 -1.28 9.28 -4.48
N GLY A 210 -0.41 10.15 -3.96
CA GLY A 210 -0.75 11.49 -3.49
C GLY A 210 -0.84 12.55 -4.58
N THR A 211 -0.44 12.24 -5.83
CA THR A 211 -0.50 13.16 -6.98
C THR A 211 -1.44 12.64 -8.06
N GLU A 212 -1.81 13.50 -9.02
CA GLU A 212 -2.64 13.07 -10.13
C GLU A 212 -1.86 12.14 -11.07
N SER A 213 -2.54 11.13 -11.59
CA SER A 213 -1.97 10.26 -12.61
C SER A 213 -1.87 10.96 -13.97
N LYS A 214 -1.18 10.32 -14.92
CA LYS A 214 -1.10 10.77 -16.32
C LYS A 214 -2.47 11.07 -16.96
N TRP A 215 -3.52 10.44 -16.48
CA TRP A 215 -4.88 10.59 -17.01
C TRP A 215 -5.76 11.51 -16.14
N GLY A 216 -5.17 12.18 -15.15
CA GLY A 216 -5.86 13.09 -14.24
C GLY A 216 -6.46 12.37 -13.02
N ARG A 217 -7.37 13.06 -12.35
CA ARG A 217 -8.01 12.60 -11.11
C ARG A 217 -8.84 11.33 -11.32
N ASN A 218 -9.09 10.60 -10.24
CA ASN A 218 -9.85 9.33 -10.20
C ASN A 218 -9.24 8.20 -11.05
N SER A 219 -7.96 8.29 -11.36
CA SER A 219 -7.25 7.27 -12.12
C SER A 219 -5.90 6.92 -11.50
N ALA A 220 -5.50 5.67 -11.67
CA ALA A 220 -4.21 5.15 -11.28
C ALA A 220 -3.71 4.14 -12.32
N TYR A 221 -2.47 3.73 -12.21
CA TYR A 221 -1.95 2.62 -13.01
C TYR A 221 -1.54 1.45 -12.13
N ILE A 222 -1.44 0.27 -12.76
CA ILE A 222 -1.03 -0.97 -12.14
C ILE A 222 0.23 -1.44 -12.83
N THR A 223 1.31 -1.62 -12.06
CA THR A 223 2.59 -2.12 -12.60
C THR A 223 2.46 -3.58 -12.99
N GLY A 224 3.08 -3.96 -14.12
CA GLY A 224 3.01 -5.33 -14.62
C GLY A 224 1.58 -5.81 -14.92
N TYR A 225 0.71 -4.92 -15.37
CA TYR A 225 -0.71 -5.20 -15.65
C TYR A 225 -0.92 -6.46 -16.52
N GLU A 226 -0.01 -6.71 -17.45
CA GLU A 226 -0.04 -7.83 -18.38
C GLU A 226 0.45 -9.16 -17.78
N LYS A 227 0.99 -9.15 -16.55
CA LYS A 227 1.60 -10.35 -15.94
C LYS A 227 0.59 -11.25 -15.21
N SER A 228 -0.61 -10.74 -14.98
CA SER A 228 -1.75 -11.50 -14.45
C SER A 228 -3.04 -10.84 -14.90
N ASN A 229 -4.18 -11.51 -14.71
CA ASN A 229 -5.49 -10.89 -15.00
C ASN A 229 -6.04 -10.05 -13.82
N MET A 230 -5.20 -9.74 -12.82
CA MET A 230 -5.63 -8.96 -11.65
C MET A 230 -6.15 -7.57 -12.07
N GLY A 231 -5.42 -6.85 -12.94
CA GLY A 231 -5.83 -5.54 -13.42
C GLY A 231 -7.20 -5.55 -14.11
N GLU A 232 -7.49 -6.58 -14.92
CA GLU A 232 -8.79 -6.75 -15.58
C GLU A 232 -9.92 -6.98 -14.56
N ILE A 233 -9.68 -7.77 -13.52
CA ILE A 233 -10.64 -8.00 -12.42
C ILE A 233 -10.93 -6.69 -11.71
N LEU A 234 -9.90 -5.91 -11.38
CA LEU A 234 -10.05 -4.63 -10.68
C LEU A 234 -10.86 -3.66 -11.54
N GLN A 235 -10.51 -3.50 -12.81
CA GLN A 235 -11.23 -2.61 -13.73
C GLN A 235 -12.69 -3.04 -13.96
N LYS A 236 -12.95 -4.33 -14.05
CA LYS A 236 -14.32 -4.88 -14.11
C LYS A 236 -15.16 -4.48 -12.88
N ASN A 237 -14.56 -4.50 -11.69
CA ASN A 237 -15.22 -4.12 -10.45
C ASN A 237 -15.48 -2.61 -10.34
N LEU A 238 -14.71 -1.78 -11.05
CA LEU A 238 -14.90 -0.32 -11.14
C LEU A 238 -15.93 0.10 -12.19
N LYS A 239 -16.43 -0.83 -13.00
CA LYS A 239 -17.41 -0.50 -14.06
C LYS A 239 -18.66 0.17 -13.47
N GLY A 240 -18.98 1.35 -14.00
CA GLY A 240 -20.09 2.19 -13.54
C GLY A 240 -19.73 3.15 -12.41
N SER A 241 -18.46 3.21 -12.00
CA SER A 241 -17.89 4.25 -11.14
C SER A 241 -17.17 5.32 -11.98
N ASN A 242 -16.69 6.37 -11.31
CA ASN A 242 -15.84 7.39 -11.94
C ASN A 242 -14.35 7.01 -11.95
N PHE A 243 -13.99 5.80 -11.47
CA PHE A 243 -12.61 5.38 -11.32
C PHE A 243 -12.12 4.55 -12.51
N GLN A 244 -10.85 4.75 -12.87
CA GLN A 244 -10.21 4.02 -13.95
C GLN A 244 -8.79 3.59 -13.54
N PHE A 245 -8.50 2.29 -13.69
CA PHE A 245 -7.14 1.78 -13.59
C PHE A 245 -6.60 1.44 -14.99
N TYR A 246 -5.35 1.80 -15.21
CA TYR A 246 -4.66 1.62 -16.48
C TYR A 246 -3.43 0.72 -16.33
N PRO A 247 -2.94 0.11 -17.41
CA PRO A 247 -1.59 -0.44 -17.43
C PRO A 247 -0.55 0.65 -17.15
N ASP A 248 0.60 0.26 -16.57
CA ASP A 248 1.74 1.14 -16.34
C ASP A 248 2.19 1.82 -17.66
N PRO A 249 2.13 3.17 -17.74
CA PRO A 249 2.52 3.90 -18.94
C PRO A 249 4.03 4.19 -19.00
N TYR A 250 4.79 3.83 -17.98
CA TYR A 250 6.20 4.16 -17.77
C TYR A 250 7.08 2.92 -17.84
N THR A 251 6.86 2.11 -18.86
CA THR A 251 7.49 0.78 -19.03
C THR A 251 9.02 0.84 -19.12
N ASP A 252 9.59 1.99 -19.50
CA ASP A 252 11.02 2.28 -19.50
C ASP A 252 11.62 2.32 -18.09
N GLN A 253 10.83 2.68 -17.07
CA GLN A 253 11.27 2.76 -15.69
C GLN A 253 11.25 1.41 -14.95
N ASN A 254 10.68 0.37 -15.52
CA ASN A 254 10.57 -0.97 -14.94
C ASN A 254 9.95 -0.99 -13.53
N LEU A 255 8.93 -0.20 -13.29
CA LEU A 255 8.33 0.04 -11.98
C LEU A 255 7.83 -1.24 -11.29
N PHE A 256 7.42 -2.25 -12.03
CA PHE A 256 7.01 -3.56 -11.48
C PHE A 256 8.07 -4.23 -10.60
N TYR A 257 9.36 -3.90 -10.81
CA TYR A 257 10.49 -4.50 -10.08
C TYR A 257 11.09 -3.57 -9.03
N ARG A 258 10.56 -2.37 -8.86
CA ARG A 258 11.16 -1.30 -8.06
C ARG A 258 10.44 -1.04 -6.73
N SER A 259 9.44 -1.86 -6.40
CA SER A 259 8.70 -1.74 -5.14
C SER A 259 8.48 -3.11 -4.48
N ASP A 260 7.89 -3.12 -3.32
CA ASP A 260 7.72 -4.27 -2.43
C ASP A 260 6.95 -5.44 -3.04
N ASN A 261 6.07 -5.18 -4.03
CA ASN A 261 5.36 -6.21 -4.77
C ASN A 261 6.29 -7.23 -5.43
N ALA A 262 7.49 -6.79 -5.83
CA ALA A 262 8.43 -7.60 -6.60
C ALA A 262 8.84 -8.89 -5.85
N THR A 263 8.89 -8.87 -4.53
CA THR A 263 9.29 -10.01 -3.71
C THR A 263 8.32 -11.18 -3.85
N LEU A 264 7.02 -10.94 -3.75
CA LEU A 264 5.99 -11.97 -3.92
C LEU A 264 5.73 -12.28 -5.41
N ALA A 265 5.83 -11.29 -6.30
CA ALA A 265 5.70 -11.51 -7.74
C ALA A 265 6.75 -12.52 -8.26
N ARG A 266 7.99 -12.46 -7.78
CA ARG A 266 9.05 -13.44 -8.10
C ARG A 266 8.76 -14.85 -7.61
N LEU A 267 7.81 -15.02 -6.70
CA LEU A 267 7.30 -16.32 -6.23
C LEU A 267 6.00 -16.73 -6.94
N GLY A 268 5.63 -16.04 -8.02
CA GLY A 268 4.44 -16.33 -8.82
C GLY A 268 3.13 -15.76 -8.27
N VAL A 269 3.16 -14.97 -7.20
CA VAL A 269 1.96 -14.31 -6.67
C VAL A 269 1.54 -13.18 -7.62
N PRO A 270 0.24 -12.98 -7.92
CA PRO A 270 -0.25 -11.77 -8.57
C PRO A 270 -0.13 -10.59 -7.61
N ALA A 271 1.09 -10.03 -7.56
CA ALA A 271 1.49 -8.93 -6.70
C ALA A 271 1.85 -7.73 -7.57
N HIS A 272 1.08 -6.67 -7.43
CA HIS A 272 1.19 -5.49 -8.29
C HIS A 272 1.18 -4.21 -7.43
N THR A 273 1.89 -3.18 -7.89
CA THR A 273 1.81 -1.84 -7.30
C THR A 273 0.74 -1.02 -8.02
N ILE A 274 -0.09 -0.35 -7.23
CA ILE A 274 -1.01 0.69 -7.69
C ILE A 274 -0.37 2.04 -7.35
N SER A 275 -0.18 2.89 -8.36
CA SER A 275 0.44 4.20 -8.21
C SER A 275 -0.19 5.22 -9.16
N THR A 276 0.07 6.50 -8.89
CA THR A 276 -0.31 7.61 -9.78
C THR A 276 0.91 8.33 -10.36
N SER A 277 2.06 8.23 -9.72
CA SER A 277 3.24 9.04 -9.95
C SER A 277 4.17 8.46 -11.01
N LYS A 278 4.82 9.34 -11.79
CA LYS A 278 5.95 8.98 -12.65
C LYS A 278 7.26 9.18 -11.88
N MET A 279 7.70 8.17 -11.14
CA MET A 279 8.75 8.25 -10.12
C MET A 279 9.97 9.07 -10.56
N ASP A 280 10.64 8.72 -11.66
CA ASP A 280 11.89 9.39 -12.08
C ASP A 280 11.72 10.85 -12.55
N SER A 281 10.50 11.30 -12.76
CA SER A 281 10.20 12.70 -13.16
C SER A 281 9.18 13.38 -12.27
N GLU A 282 8.77 12.72 -11.17
CA GLU A 282 7.95 13.34 -10.14
C GLU A 282 8.76 14.51 -9.50
N PRO A 283 8.22 15.73 -9.50
CA PRO A 283 8.97 16.91 -9.09
C PRO A 283 9.57 16.81 -7.69
N ASN A 284 8.87 16.13 -6.77
CA ASN A 284 9.23 16.04 -5.36
C ASN A 284 9.89 14.71 -4.97
N TYR A 285 9.97 13.73 -5.88
CA TYR A 285 10.50 12.40 -5.59
C TYR A 285 11.92 12.47 -5.01
N HIS A 286 12.10 11.87 -3.83
CA HIS A 286 13.36 11.84 -3.09
C HIS A 286 13.94 13.24 -2.80
N LYS A 287 13.08 14.22 -2.54
CA LYS A 287 13.46 15.60 -2.20
C LYS A 287 12.81 16.04 -0.89
N PRO A 288 13.37 17.04 -0.18
CA PRO A 288 12.72 17.64 0.99
C PRO A 288 11.35 18.26 0.68
N SER A 289 11.10 18.60 -0.58
CA SER A 289 9.81 19.14 -1.03
C SER A 289 8.69 18.11 -1.15
N ASP A 290 8.93 16.82 -0.89
CA ASP A 290 7.86 15.82 -0.78
C ASP A 290 7.16 15.93 0.58
N GLN A 291 6.24 16.86 0.67
CA GLN A 291 5.54 17.28 1.89
C GLN A 291 4.03 17.16 1.72
N PHE A 292 3.31 17.10 2.84
CA PHE A 292 1.85 16.98 2.88
C PHE A 292 1.14 18.00 1.99
N GLU A 293 1.62 19.25 1.96
CA GLU A 293 1.04 20.36 1.21
C GLU A 293 1.14 20.21 -0.31
N THR A 294 1.97 19.29 -0.80
CA THR A 294 2.12 18.99 -2.24
C THR A 294 1.14 17.93 -2.75
N LEU A 295 0.39 17.29 -1.83
CA LEU A 295 -0.52 16.20 -2.17
C LEU A 295 -1.91 16.72 -2.57
N ASP A 296 -2.53 16.06 -3.54
CA ASP A 296 -3.97 16.16 -3.81
C ASP A 296 -4.74 15.18 -2.92
N MET A 297 -5.00 15.59 -1.67
CA MET A 297 -5.65 14.75 -0.67
C MET A 297 -7.05 14.28 -1.05
N GLU A 298 -7.79 15.07 -1.84
CA GLU A 298 -9.11 14.64 -2.33
C GLU A 298 -8.95 13.48 -3.32
N ASN A 299 -8.05 13.62 -4.30
CA ASN A 299 -7.80 12.57 -5.27
C ASN A 299 -7.22 11.32 -4.60
N MET A 300 -6.27 11.47 -3.68
CA MET A 300 -5.70 10.37 -2.90
C MET A 300 -6.79 9.58 -2.16
N ASN A 301 -7.71 10.27 -1.48
CA ASN A 301 -8.85 9.63 -0.81
C ASN A 301 -9.76 8.88 -1.80
N GLU A 302 -9.99 9.43 -2.99
CA GLU A 302 -10.76 8.76 -4.06
C GLU A 302 -10.01 7.53 -4.61
N ILE A 303 -8.68 7.58 -4.77
CA ILE A 303 -7.88 6.41 -5.16
C ILE A 303 -7.99 5.30 -4.11
N ILE A 304 -7.93 5.61 -2.81
CA ILE A 304 -8.14 4.61 -1.74
C ILE A 304 -9.51 3.95 -1.86
N LYS A 305 -10.58 4.74 -2.12
CA LYS A 305 -11.92 4.19 -2.37
C LYS A 305 -11.96 3.28 -3.60
N SER A 306 -11.26 3.66 -4.66
CA SER A 306 -11.18 2.84 -5.87
C SER A 306 -10.52 1.48 -5.62
N ILE A 307 -9.47 1.43 -4.79
CA ILE A 307 -8.82 0.19 -4.36
C ILE A 307 -9.79 -0.67 -3.53
N ALA A 308 -10.52 -0.07 -2.59
CA ALA A 308 -11.53 -0.76 -1.78
C ALA A 308 -12.65 -1.37 -2.62
N ILE A 309 -13.16 -0.63 -3.62
CA ILE A 309 -14.22 -1.10 -4.52
C ILE A 309 -13.69 -2.20 -5.45
N SER A 310 -12.54 -2.00 -6.05
CA SER A 310 -11.98 -2.88 -7.07
C SER A 310 -11.56 -4.23 -6.51
N SER A 311 -11.06 -4.28 -5.27
CA SER A 311 -10.57 -5.50 -4.63
C SER A 311 -11.69 -6.41 -4.08
N LYS A 312 -12.94 -5.94 -4.02
CA LYS A 312 -14.08 -6.62 -3.34
C LYS A 312 -14.31 -8.08 -3.75
N THR A 313 -14.16 -8.40 -5.04
CA THR A 313 -14.42 -9.77 -5.51
C THR A 313 -13.28 -10.71 -5.21
N ILE A 314 -12.05 -10.19 -5.11
CA ILE A 314 -10.89 -10.94 -4.69
C ILE A 314 -10.98 -11.22 -3.17
N VAL A 315 -11.29 -10.21 -2.36
CA VAL A 315 -11.45 -10.34 -0.90
C VAL A 315 -12.60 -11.29 -0.54
N SER A 316 -13.71 -11.24 -1.29
CA SER A 316 -14.86 -12.14 -1.08
C SER A 316 -14.68 -13.55 -1.67
N GLY A 317 -13.54 -13.86 -2.28
CA GLY A 317 -13.28 -15.17 -2.88
C GLY A 317 -14.06 -15.46 -4.16
N LYS A 318 -14.76 -14.47 -4.73
CA LYS A 318 -15.54 -14.61 -5.97
C LYS A 318 -14.62 -14.69 -7.20
N ASP A 319 -13.59 -13.86 -7.24
CA ASP A 319 -12.56 -13.89 -8.27
C ASP A 319 -11.21 -14.28 -7.65
N THR A 320 -10.38 -15.01 -8.41
CA THR A 320 -9.00 -15.36 -8.07
C THR A 320 -8.12 -14.98 -9.24
N PRO A 321 -7.19 -14.03 -9.06
CA PRO A 321 -6.27 -13.66 -10.13
C PRO A 321 -5.40 -14.83 -10.60
N SER A 322 -5.03 -14.82 -11.89
CA SER A 322 -4.06 -15.78 -12.43
C SER A 322 -2.68 -15.55 -11.82
N ARG A 323 -1.91 -16.61 -11.67
CA ARG A 323 -0.51 -16.55 -11.19
C ARG A 323 0.37 -15.81 -12.18
N VAL A 324 1.40 -15.16 -11.66
CA VAL A 324 2.46 -14.57 -12.47
C VAL A 324 3.38 -15.69 -12.99
N ASP A 325 3.66 -15.68 -14.30
CA ASP A 325 4.64 -16.59 -14.90
C ASP A 325 6.07 -16.14 -14.56
N THR A 326 6.68 -16.83 -13.59
CA THR A 326 8.02 -16.50 -13.10
C THR A 326 9.13 -16.70 -14.13
N THR A 327 8.88 -17.49 -15.18
CA THR A 327 9.87 -17.73 -16.25
C THR A 327 10.08 -16.51 -17.14
N GLN A 328 9.09 -15.60 -17.16
CA GLN A 328 9.12 -14.36 -17.95
C GLN A 328 9.57 -13.15 -17.15
N LEU A 329 9.90 -13.31 -15.86
CA LEU A 329 10.35 -12.21 -15.04
C LEU A 329 11.85 -11.92 -15.27
N LYS A 330 12.20 -10.61 -15.20
CA LYS A 330 13.60 -10.19 -15.17
C LYS A 330 14.25 -10.73 -13.88
N LYS A 331 15.45 -11.29 -14.03
CA LYS A 331 16.27 -11.80 -12.91
C LYS A 331 16.86 -10.67 -12.09
#